data_459471d1ad317e7e5a581664f9c86b42
#
_entry.id   459471d1ad317e7e5a581664f9c86b42
#
_cell.length_a   1.000
_cell.length_b   1.000
_cell.length_c   1.000
_cell.angle_alpha   90.00
_cell.angle_beta   90.00
_cell.angle_gamma   90.00
#
_symmetry.space_group_name_H-M   'P 1'
#
loop_
_entity.id
_entity.type
_entity.pdbx_description
1 polymer ?
#
loop_
_entity_poly.entity_id
_entity_poly.type
_entity_poly.pdbx_seq_one_letter_code
_entity_poly.pdbx_strand_id
1 'polypeptide(L)'
;SGMSRGLGDVYKRQIYVPGVFEIPITISKNLRKYDGFIALGCVIKGQTPHFEFISSSVTDNILNMSVKNKKPIGNGIITCLNKKQAIARSKKGAEAANAMLSVLSQ
;
A
#
# COMPACT_ATOMS: atom_id res chain seq x y z
N SER A 1 -6.65 8.63 -17.33
CA SER A 1 -7.17 8.54 -17.93
C SER A 1 -8.37 8.22 -18.17
N GLY A 2 -8.78 8.28 -18.21
CA GLY A 2 -9.77 8.08 -18.17
C GLY A 2 -10.60 7.09 -18.69
N MET A 3 -11.08 6.36 -18.65
CA MET A 3 -11.76 5.62 -18.89
C MET A 3 -12.61 4.97 -18.92
N SER A 4 -13.23 4.53 -18.94
CA SER A 4 -13.77 3.77 -18.93
C SER A 4 -14.25 3.11 -18.91
N ARG A 5 -14.78 2.64 -18.61
CA ARG A 5 -14.81 1.99 -18.37
C ARG A 5 -14.76 1.38 -18.22
N GLY A 6 -15.93 1.71 -18.73
CA GLY A 6 -15.42 0.58 -18.15
C GLY A 6 -14.24 0.85 -17.29
N LEU A 7 -13.55 -0.16 -17.13
CA LEU A 7 -12.37 -0.11 -16.33
C LEU A 7 -11.20 0.57 -17.02
N GLY A 8 -11.44 1.08 -18.21
CA GLY A 8 -10.36 1.63 -18.99
C GLY A 8 -9.73 2.85 -18.36
N ASP A 9 -10.51 3.65 -17.71
CA ASP A 9 -10.03 4.94 -17.25
C ASP A 9 -9.85 4.94 -15.76
N VAL A 10 -8.65 4.57 -15.31
CA VAL A 10 -8.30 4.60 -13.92
C VAL A 10 -7.37 5.77 -13.66
N TYR A 11 -7.85 6.70 -12.89
CA TYR A 11 -7.02 7.83 -12.44
C TYR A 11 -6.07 7.34 -11.35
N LYS A 12 -4.79 7.59 -11.53
CA LYS A 12 -3.77 7.20 -10.57
C LYS A 12 -3.02 8.42 -10.09
N ARG A 13 -2.73 8.47 -8.82
CA ARG A 13 -1.86 9.47 -8.24
C ARG A 13 -0.88 8.83 -7.30
N GLN A 14 0.38 9.19 -7.44
CA GLN A 14 1.44 8.74 -6.55
C GLN A 14 1.74 9.82 -5.53
N ILE A 15 1.85 9.41 -4.27
CA ILE A 15 2.23 10.30 -3.18
C ILE A 15 3.42 9.65 -2.48
N TYR A 16 4.52 10.39 -2.40
CA TYR A 16 5.72 9.90 -1.75
C TYR A 16 5.74 10.33 -0.30
N VAL A 17 6.17 9.42 0.57
CA VAL A 17 6.28 9.69 2.00
C VAL A 17 7.69 9.35 2.47
N PRO A 18 8.15 9.96 3.58
CA PRO A 18 9.52 9.75 4.06
C PRO A 18 9.82 8.31 4.46
N GLY A 19 8.85 7.60 4.97
CA GLY A 19 9.03 6.22 5.40
C GLY A 19 7.72 5.48 5.48
N VAL A 20 7.82 4.18 5.72
CA VAL A 20 6.66 3.29 5.79
C VAL A 20 5.69 3.71 6.90
N PHE A 21 6.23 4.22 8.00
CA PHE A 21 5.43 4.61 9.16
C PHE A 21 4.47 5.76 8.84
N GLU A 22 4.78 6.57 7.82
CA GLU A 22 3.93 7.70 7.40
C GLU A 22 2.84 7.30 6.41
N ILE A 23 2.82 6.05 5.96
CA ILE A 23 1.82 5.60 5.00
C ILE A 23 0.39 5.66 5.56
N PRO A 24 0.11 5.16 6.77
CA PRO A 24 -1.26 5.20 7.28
C PRO A 24 -1.87 6.59 7.37
N ILE A 25 -1.12 7.57 7.88
CA ILE A 25 -1.66 8.93 8.00
C ILE A 25 -1.91 9.55 6.62
N THR A 26 -1.04 9.25 5.66
CA THR A 26 -1.19 9.77 4.30
C THR A 26 -2.44 9.20 3.64
N ILE A 27 -2.70 7.91 3.80
CA ILE A 27 -3.93 7.30 3.30
C ILE A 27 -5.14 7.92 3.99
N SER A 28 -5.09 8.05 5.30
CA SER A 28 -6.18 8.60 6.10
C SER A 28 -6.59 9.99 5.61
N LYS A 29 -5.62 10.83 5.30
CA LYS A 29 -5.88 12.18 4.81
C LYS A 29 -6.49 12.22 3.42
N ASN A 30 -6.41 11.12 2.68
CA ASN A 30 -6.88 11.07 1.30
C ASN A 30 -8.06 10.13 1.10
N LEU A 31 -8.64 9.60 2.17
CA LEU A 31 -9.70 8.60 2.09
C LEU A 31 -10.91 9.06 1.28
N ARG A 32 -11.24 10.33 1.33
CA ARG A 32 -12.39 10.86 0.61
C ARG A 32 -12.11 11.16 -0.86
N LYS A 33 -10.85 11.18 -1.24
CA LYS A 33 -10.45 11.60 -2.59
C LYS A 33 -10.35 10.43 -3.57
N TYR A 34 -10.13 9.22 -3.07
CA TYR A 34 -9.85 8.08 -3.92
C TYR A 34 -10.68 6.87 -3.51
N ASP A 35 -10.95 6.01 -4.47
CA ASP A 35 -11.75 4.81 -4.25
C ASP A 35 -10.94 3.64 -3.70
N GLY A 36 -9.64 3.68 -3.85
CA GLY A 36 -8.75 2.64 -3.34
C GLY A 36 -7.32 3.13 -3.29
N PHE A 37 -6.49 2.36 -2.61
CA PHE A 37 -5.10 2.74 -2.36
C PHE A 37 -4.19 1.52 -2.50
N ILE A 38 -2.94 1.79 -2.84
CA ILE A 38 -1.88 0.78 -2.81
C ILE A 38 -0.76 1.35 -1.98
N ALA A 39 -0.43 0.66 -0.90
CA ALA A 39 0.67 1.05 -0.03
C ALA A 39 1.93 0.31 -0.49
N LEU A 40 2.94 1.03 -0.88
CA LEU A 40 4.21 0.46 -1.34
C LEU A 40 5.34 0.92 -0.45
N GLY A 41 6.19 0.00 -0.07
CA GLY A 41 7.35 0.34 0.75
C GLY A 41 8.17 -0.89 1.07
N CYS A 42 9.32 -0.64 1.68
CA CYS A 42 10.22 -1.70 2.09
C CYS A 42 10.78 -1.40 3.48
N VAL A 43 10.68 -2.37 4.36
CA VAL A 43 11.30 -2.30 5.69
C VAL A 43 12.43 -3.30 5.73
N ILE A 44 13.65 -2.81 5.92
CA ILE A 44 14.84 -3.64 5.94
C ILE A 44 15.30 -3.84 7.38
N LYS A 45 15.39 -5.11 7.80
CA LYS A 45 15.89 -5.45 9.11
C LYS A 45 17.33 -4.95 9.26
N GLY A 46 17.65 -4.38 10.39
CA GLY A 46 18.98 -3.83 10.65
C GLY A 46 19.08 -2.34 10.37
N GLN A 47 18.19 -1.77 9.59
CA GLN A 47 18.12 -0.32 9.38
C GLN A 47 17.24 0.37 10.41
N THR A 48 16.46 -0.40 11.16
CA THR A 48 15.68 0.10 12.28
C THR A 48 15.61 -0.98 13.37
N PRO A 49 15.78 -0.59 14.64
CA PRO A 49 15.61 -1.53 15.73
C PRO A 49 14.16 -1.93 15.96
N HIS A 50 13.21 -1.26 15.31
CA HIS A 50 11.79 -1.51 15.47
C HIS A 50 11.17 -2.19 14.26
N PHE A 51 11.97 -2.97 13.53
CA PHE A 51 11.57 -3.61 12.29
C PHE A 51 10.23 -4.33 12.38
N GLU A 52 10.08 -5.25 13.33
CA GLU A 52 8.87 -6.04 13.46
C GLU A 52 7.70 -5.20 13.95
N PHE A 53 7.95 -4.31 14.89
CA PHE A 53 6.93 -3.44 15.43
C PHE A 53 6.35 -2.52 14.36
N ILE A 54 7.20 -1.89 13.57
CA ILE A 54 6.76 -0.99 12.51
C ILE A 54 5.96 -1.75 11.45
N SER A 55 6.46 -2.90 11.02
CA SER A 55 5.79 -3.71 10.01
C SER A 55 4.40 -4.13 10.46
N SER A 56 4.29 -4.63 11.67
CA SER A 56 3.02 -5.09 12.24
C SER A 56 2.04 -3.93 12.44
N SER A 57 2.51 -2.83 13.02
CA SER A 57 1.66 -1.67 13.30
C SER A 57 1.10 -1.06 12.02
N VAL A 58 1.92 -0.90 11.01
CA VAL A 58 1.49 -0.32 9.74
C VAL A 58 0.50 -1.24 9.04
N THR A 59 0.77 -2.53 9.01
CA THR A 59 -0.12 -3.51 8.39
C THR A 59 -1.48 -3.54 9.07
N ASP A 60 -1.52 -3.55 10.40
CA ASP A 60 -2.76 -3.54 11.15
C ASP A 60 -3.57 -2.27 10.89
N ASN A 61 -2.91 -1.12 10.85
CA ASN A 61 -3.59 0.14 10.57
C ASN A 61 -4.19 0.18 9.18
N ILE A 62 -3.47 -0.31 8.19
CA ILE A 62 -3.95 -0.36 6.82
C ILE A 62 -5.19 -1.26 6.72
N LEU A 63 -5.14 -2.43 7.31
CA LEU A 63 -6.26 -3.36 7.30
C LEU A 63 -7.49 -2.75 7.98
N ASN A 64 -7.30 -2.15 9.15
CA ASN A 64 -8.40 -1.53 9.89
C ASN A 64 -9.02 -0.37 9.12
N MET A 65 -8.21 0.47 8.49
CA MET A 65 -8.72 1.56 7.67
C MET A 65 -9.53 1.04 6.48
N SER A 66 -9.04 0.00 5.83
CA SER A 66 -9.72 -0.58 4.68
C SER A 66 -11.10 -1.09 5.06
N VAL A 67 -11.18 -1.86 6.13
CA VAL A 67 -12.44 -2.44 6.59
C VAL A 67 -13.39 -1.36 7.08
N LYS A 68 -12.89 -0.44 7.91
CA LYS A 68 -13.72 0.61 8.49
C LYS A 68 -14.31 1.54 7.44
N ASN A 69 -13.55 1.86 6.42
CA ASN A 69 -13.98 2.82 5.39
C ASN A 69 -14.53 2.14 4.14
N LYS A 70 -14.55 0.83 4.10
CA LYS A 70 -15.05 0.04 2.96
C LYS A 70 -14.36 0.43 1.66
N LYS A 71 -13.05 0.67 1.73
CA LYS A 71 -12.23 0.99 0.57
C LYS A 71 -11.04 0.05 0.53
N PRO A 72 -10.75 -0.56 -0.63
CA PRO A 72 -9.63 -1.49 -0.71
C PRO A 72 -8.30 -0.77 -0.57
N ILE A 73 -7.41 -1.34 0.21
CA ILE A 73 -6.03 -0.88 0.33
C ILE A 73 -5.14 -2.08 0.07
N GLY A 74 -4.51 -2.10 -1.10
CA GLY A 74 -3.56 -3.15 -1.43
C GLY A 74 -2.27 -2.96 -0.62
N ASN A 75 -1.81 -4.03 0.04
CA ASN A 75 -0.60 -3.97 0.86
C ASN A 75 0.60 -4.50 0.08
N GLY A 76 1.40 -3.58 -0.45
CA GLY A 76 2.65 -3.89 -1.12
C GLY A 76 3.87 -3.57 -0.28
N ILE A 77 3.70 -3.43 1.04
CA ILE A 77 4.82 -3.22 1.93
C ILE A 77 5.52 -4.55 2.15
N ILE A 78 6.81 -4.58 1.84
CA ILE A 78 7.61 -5.79 1.98
C ILE A 78 8.60 -5.63 3.13
N THR A 79 8.92 -6.74 3.76
CA THR A 79 9.94 -6.82 4.78
C THR A 79 11.06 -7.71 4.28
N CYS A 80 12.29 -7.29 4.48
CA CYS A 80 13.44 -8.04 3.99
C CYS A 80 14.64 -7.86 4.88
N LEU A 81 15.58 -8.78 4.74
CA LEU A 81 16.80 -8.75 5.55
C LEU A 81 17.82 -7.76 4.99
N ASN A 82 17.77 -7.50 3.69
CA ASN A 82 18.73 -6.63 3.02
C ASN A 82 18.17 -6.11 1.70
N LYS A 83 18.90 -5.20 1.07
CA LYS A 83 18.49 -4.60 -0.20
C LYS A 83 18.32 -5.62 -1.34
N LYS A 84 19.14 -6.65 -1.34
CA LYS A 84 19.07 -7.67 -2.37
C LYS A 84 17.72 -8.39 -2.32
N GLN A 85 17.25 -8.71 -1.12
CA GLN A 85 15.92 -9.31 -0.96
C GLN A 85 14.82 -8.33 -1.35
N ALA A 86 15.00 -7.04 -1.06
CA ALA A 86 14.02 -6.02 -1.43
C ALA A 86 13.81 -5.99 -2.95
N ILE A 87 14.90 -6.04 -3.71
CA ILE A 87 14.83 -6.07 -5.16
C ILE A 87 14.12 -7.34 -5.65
N ALA A 88 14.48 -8.49 -5.07
CA ALA A 88 13.89 -9.76 -5.46
C ALA A 88 12.39 -9.85 -5.16
N ARG A 89 11.90 -9.09 -4.17
CA ARG A 89 10.49 -9.09 -3.76
C ARG A 89 9.69 -7.93 -4.33
N SER A 90 10.26 -7.16 -5.24
CA SER A 90 9.62 -5.94 -5.77
C SER A 90 8.28 -6.20 -6.48
N LYS A 91 8.06 -7.40 -6.99
CA LYS A 91 6.80 -7.74 -7.66
C LYS A 91 5.58 -7.73 -6.73
N LYS A 92 5.78 -7.65 -5.42
CA LYS A 92 4.65 -7.58 -4.48
C LYS A 92 3.78 -6.34 -4.73
N GLY A 93 4.35 -5.28 -5.27
CA GLY A 93 3.58 -4.10 -5.66
C GLY A 93 2.52 -4.43 -6.70
N ALA A 94 2.86 -5.28 -7.68
CA ALA A 94 1.91 -5.70 -8.68
C ALA A 94 0.79 -6.56 -8.08
N GLU A 95 1.12 -7.43 -7.12
CA GLU A 95 0.13 -8.24 -6.42
C GLU A 95 -0.83 -7.35 -5.63
N ALA A 96 -0.31 -6.32 -4.96
CA ALA A 96 -1.14 -5.38 -4.21
C ALA A 96 -2.09 -4.62 -5.12
N ALA A 97 -1.61 -4.20 -6.29
CA ALA A 97 -2.43 -3.52 -7.27
C ALA A 97 -3.57 -4.41 -7.77
N ASN A 98 -3.25 -5.67 -8.07
CA ASN A 98 -4.25 -6.62 -8.53
C ASN A 98 -5.31 -6.91 -7.44
N ALA A 99 -4.88 -7.02 -6.20
CA ALA A 99 -5.79 -7.24 -5.09
C ALA A 99 -6.76 -6.07 -4.92
N MET A 100 -6.26 -4.85 -5.03
CA MET A 100 -7.09 -3.65 -4.93
C MET A 100 -8.11 -3.60 -6.08
N LEU A 101 -7.65 -3.82 -7.31
CA LEU A 101 -8.53 -3.78 -8.47
C LEU A 101 -9.62 -4.86 -8.40
N SER A 102 -9.27 -6.02 -7.89
CA SER A 102 -10.24 -7.12 -7.71
C SER A 102 -11.36 -6.70 -6.76
N VAL A 103 -11.05 -6.02 -5.67
CA VAL A 103 -12.06 -5.54 -4.72
C VAL A 103 -12.92 -4.44 -5.34
N LEU A 104 -12.31 -3.52 -6.08
CA LEU A 104 -13.04 -2.44 -6.73
C LEU A 104 -14.04 -2.94 -7.78
N SER A 105 -13.76 -4.08 -8.40
CA SER A 105 -14.64 -4.62 -9.43
C SER A 105 -15.77 -5.50 -8.88
N GLN A 106 -15.81 -5.69 -7.58
CA GLN A 106 -16.95 -6.37 -6.95
C GLN A 106 -18.22 -5.46 -6.97
#